data_35b808546c8e560d2400b9bde28a3790
#
_entry.id   35b808546c8e560d2400b9bde28a3790
#
_cell.length_a   1.000
_cell.length_b   1.000
_cell.length_c   1.000
_cell.angle_alpha   90.00
_cell.angle_beta   90.00
_cell.angle_gamma   90.00
#
_symmetry.space_group_name_H-M   'P 1'
#
loop_
_entity.id
_entity.type
_entity.pdbx_description
1 polymer ?
#
loop_
_entity_poly.entity_id
_entity_poly.type
_entity_poly.pdbx_seq_one_letter_code
_entity_poly.pdbx_strand_id
1 'polypeptide(L)'
;MIGQKIKKLRSDRNITQETLANHLNVTPQAVSKWEQGLAFPDITLLIPIAYFFGVSTDYLLRDGPKTQEIDPSFFEITKERGLIGPRSYRASYKIKNISSNFFKRVKIKYIFKDETDKIIDYNFDLIFDLDPGFTRNSSTTTYATSKPHSIEVEIIDYNLA
;
A
#
# COMPACT_ATOMS: atom_id res chain seq x y z
N MET A 1 -10.69 -7.42 -9.86
CA MET A 1 -10.46 -8.90 -9.78
C MET A 1 -9.19 -9.29 -10.52
N ILE A 2 -8.42 -10.28 -10.00
CA ILE A 2 -7.11 -10.71 -10.55
C ILE A 2 -7.14 -11.00 -12.06
N GLY A 3 -8.18 -11.70 -12.55
CA GLY A 3 -8.31 -12.04 -13.97
C GLY A 3 -8.37 -10.82 -14.90
N GLN A 4 -9.01 -9.74 -14.48
CA GLN A 4 -9.08 -8.50 -15.25
C GLN A 4 -7.71 -7.82 -15.34
N LYS A 5 -6.88 -7.94 -14.30
CA LYS A 5 -5.51 -7.41 -14.31
C LYS A 5 -4.62 -8.23 -15.23
N ILE A 6 -4.74 -9.56 -15.19
CA ILE A 6 -4.03 -10.45 -16.10
C ILE A 6 -4.40 -10.10 -17.55
N LYS A 7 -5.69 -9.96 -17.84
CA LYS A 7 -6.17 -9.56 -19.17
C LYS A 7 -5.57 -8.23 -19.62
N LYS A 8 -5.59 -7.23 -18.73
CA LYS A 8 -5.04 -5.91 -19.02
C LYS A 8 -3.54 -5.97 -19.30
N LEU A 9 -2.76 -6.59 -18.39
CA LEU A 9 -1.30 -6.72 -18.54
C LEU A 9 -0.91 -7.46 -19.83
N ARG A 10 -1.68 -8.50 -20.17
CA ARG A 10 -1.49 -9.25 -21.40
C ARG A 10 -1.77 -8.39 -22.64
N SER A 11 -2.90 -7.68 -22.63
CA SER A 11 -3.31 -6.81 -23.75
C SER A 11 -2.35 -5.66 -23.94
N ASP A 12 -1.90 -5.02 -22.86
CA ASP A 12 -0.93 -3.91 -22.91
C ASP A 12 0.42 -4.34 -23.53
N ARG A 13 0.72 -5.65 -23.53
CA ARG A 13 1.93 -6.23 -24.14
C ARG A 13 1.68 -6.93 -25.48
N ASN A 14 0.47 -6.88 -26.00
CA ASN A 14 0.06 -7.57 -27.24
C ASN A 14 0.35 -9.09 -27.21
N ILE A 15 0.19 -9.73 -26.05
CA ILE A 15 0.43 -11.16 -25.86
C ILE A 15 -0.90 -11.91 -25.99
N THR A 16 -0.92 -13.07 -26.66
CA THR A 16 -2.11 -13.93 -26.76
C THR A 16 -2.35 -14.73 -25.48
N GLN A 17 -3.58 -15.18 -25.25
CA GLN A 17 -3.87 -16.12 -24.14
C GLN A 17 -3.06 -17.40 -24.25
N GLU A 18 -2.83 -17.90 -25.47
CA GLU A 18 -2.01 -19.05 -25.75
C GLU A 18 -0.54 -18.85 -25.36
N THR A 19 0.04 -17.69 -25.73
CA THR A 19 1.42 -17.35 -25.34
C THR A 19 1.60 -17.33 -23.82
N LEU A 20 0.66 -16.70 -23.11
CA LEU A 20 0.69 -16.69 -21.64
C LEU A 20 0.52 -18.08 -21.06
N ALA A 21 -0.41 -18.87 -21.60
CA ALA A 21 -0.68 -20.24 -21.15
C ALA A 21 0.55 -21.14 -21.30
N ASN A 22 1.22 -21.09 -22.46
CA ASN A 22 2.45 -21.82 -22.72
C ASN A 22 3.56 -21.46 -21.75
N HIS A 23 3.73 -20.17 -21.41
CA HIS A 23 4.73 -19.71 -20.44
C HIS A 23 4.46 -20.22 -19.03
N LEU A 24 3.18 -20.32 -18.66
CA LEU A 24 2.76 -20.75 -17.32
C LEU A 24 2.52 -22.26 -17.20
N ASN A 25 2.73 -23.03 -18.27
CA ASN A 25 2.42 -24.47 -18.34
C ASN A 25 0.94 -24.79 -17.99
N VAL A 26 0.02 -23.99 -18.51
CA VAL A 26 -1.43 -24.18 -18.36
C VAL A 26 -2.11 -24.21 -19.72
N THR A 27 -3.40 -24.49 -19.75
CA THR A 27 -4.17 -24.44 -20.99
C THR A 27 -4.64 -23.02 -21.32
N PRO A 28 -4.78 -22.64 -22.60
CA PRO A 28 -5.38 -21.35 -22.99
C PRO A 28 -6.78 -21.15 -22.42
N GLN A 29 -7.55 -22.25 -22.26
CA GLN A 29 -8.88 -22.24 -21.65
C GLN A 29 -8.84 -21.83 -20.17
N ALA A 30 -7.78 -22.22 -19.44
CA ALA A 30 -7.59 -21.80 -18.05
C ALA A 30 -7.38 -20.28 -17.98
N VAL A 31 -6.48 -19.75 -18.81
CA VAL A 31 -6.24 -18.30 -18.90
C VAL A 31 -7.53 -17.56 -19.28
N SER A 32 -8.27 -18.06 -20.25
CA SER A 32 -9.56 -17.49 -20.66
C SER A 32 -10.56 -17.44 -19.51
N LYS A 33 -10.70 -18.52 -18.73
CA LYS A 33 -11.59 -18.58 -17.55
C LYS A 33 -11.16 -17.58 -16.48
N TRP A 34 -9.85 -17.41 -16.23
CA TRP A 34 -9.36 -16.39 -15.30
C TRP A 34 -9.74 -14.99 -15.73
N GLU A 35 -9.50 -14.65 -17.00
CA GLU A 35 -9.80 -13.34 -17.57
C GLU A 35 -11.29 -13.00 -17.60
N GLN A 36 -12.15 -14.02 -17.68
CA GLN A 36 -13.61 -13.89 -17.60
C GLN A 36 -14.13 -13.87 -16.15
N GLY A 37 -13.28 -14.16 -15.17
CA GLY A 37 -13.67 -14.24 -13.76
C GLY A 37 -14.42 -15.54 -13.39
N LEU A 38 -14.39 -16.54 -14.27
CA LEU A 38 -15.03 -17.86 -14.07
C LEU A 38 -14.17 -18.80 -13.20
N ALA A 39 -12.88 -18.51 -13.08
CA ALA A 39 -11.94 -19.22 -12.23
C ALA A 39 -10.83 -18.29 -11.75
N PHE A 40 -10.08 -18.72 -10.74
CA PHE A 40 -8.88 -18.05 -10.26
C PHE A 40 -7.64 -18.87 -10.64
N PRO A 41 -6.47 -18.22 -10.89
CA PRO A 41 -5.20 -18.92 -10.94
C PRO A 41 -4.94 -19.64 -9.62
N ASP A 42 -4.30 -20.81 -9.68
CA ASP A 42 -3.77 -21.46 -8.48
C ASP A 42 -2.76 -20.55 -7.79
N ILE A 43 -2.68 -20.61 -6.46
CA ILE A 43 -1.77 -19.78 -5.66
C ILE A 43 -0.31 -19.94 -6.10
N THR A 44 0.09 -21.12 -6.55
CA THR A 44 1.44 -21.42 -7.04
C THR A 44 1.78 -20.69 -8.34
N LEU A 45 0.77 -20.25 -9.09
CA LEU A 45 0.94 -19.51 -10.34
C LEU A 45 1.06 -17.99 -10.14
N LEU A 46 0.75 -17.48 -8.94
CA LEU A 46 0.76 -16.04 -8.70
C LEU A 46 2.16 -15.44 -8.86
N ILE A 47 3.19 -16.12 -8.37
CA ILE A 47 4.58 -15.68 -8.51
C ILE A 47 5.04 -15.76 -9.97
N PRO A 48 4.87 -16.86 -10.71
CA PRO A 48 5.15 -16.93 -12.15
C PRO A 48 4.45 -15.84 -12.97
N ILE A 49 3.16 -15.58 -12.71
CA ILE A 49 2.40 -14.52 -13.40
C ILE A 49 2.99 -13.15 -13.10
N ALA A 50 3.24 -12.85 -11.83
CA ALA A 50 3.83 -11.58 -11.41
C ALA A 50 5.20 -11.36 -12.05
N TYR A 51 6.05 -12.39 -12.05
CA TYR A 51 7.38 -12.35 -12.68
C TYR A 51 7.30 -12.14 -14.18
N PHE A 52 6.42 -12.87 -14.87
CA PHE A 52 6.22 -12.74 -16.32
C PHE A 52 5.83 -11.30 -16.72
N PHE A 53 4.96 -10.70 -15.92
CA PHE A 53 4.50 -9.33 -16.17
C PHE A 53 5.34 -8.25 -15.46
N GLY A 54 6.41 -8.59 -14.75
CA GLY A 54 7.26 -7.60 -14.06
C GLY A 54 6.47 -6.74 -13.04
N VAL A 55 5.47 -7.32 -12.40
CA VAL A 55 4.65 -6.69 -11.36
C VAL A 55 4.79 -7.43 -10.03
N SER A 56 4.36 -6.82 -8.93
CA SER A 56 4.32 -7.54 -7.65
C SER A 56 3.11 -8.48 -7.58
N THR A 57 3.21 -9.55 -6.78
CA THR A 57 2.06 -10.39 -6.43
C THR A 57 0.96 -9.59 -5.73
N ASP A 58 1.35 -8.59 -4.95
CA ASP A 58 0.46 -7.65 -4.29
C ASP A 58 -0.39 -6.86 -5.30
N TYR A 59 0.22 -6.40 -6.40
CA TYR A 59 -0.52 -5.79 -7.50
C TYR A 59 -1.59 -6.71 -8.09
N LEU A 60 -1.29 -8.00 -8.23
CA LEU A 60 -2.26 -8.98 -8.75
C LEU A 60 -3.41 -9.23 -7.78
N LEU A 61 -3.12 -9.31 -6.49
CA LEU A 61 -4.06 -9.75 -5.45
C LEU A 61 -4.93 -8.62 -4.89
N ARG A 62 -4.43 -7.39 -4.82
CA ARG A 62 -5.21 -6.28 -4.30
C ARG A 62 -6.29 -5.86 -5.29
N ASP A 63 -7.53 -6.20 -4.99
CA ASP A 63 -8.69 -5.51 -5.55
C ASP A 63 -8.91 -4.22 -4.75
N GLY A 64 -8.08 -3.26 -5.00
CA GLY A 64 -8.27 -1.91 -4.49
C GLY A 64 -8.37 -0.94 -5.66
N PRO A 65 -8.96 0.23 -5.49
CA PRO A 65 -8.80 1.29 -6.46
C PRO A 65 -7.30 1.37 -6.78
N LYS A 66 -6.97 1.69 -8.04
CA LYS A 66 -5.62 2.14 -8.41
C LYS A 66 -5.12 2.91 -7.22
N THR A 67 -3.87 2.65 -6.76
CA THR A 67 -3.21 3.60 -5.87
C THR A 67 -3.59 4.98 -6.39
N GLN A 68 -4.60 5.59 -5.78
CA GLN A 68 -4.87 7.00 -6.04
C GLN A 68 -3.54 7.62 -5.73
N GLU A 69 -2.98 8.35 -6.69
CA GLU A 69 -1.80 9.14 -6.40
C GLU A 69 -2.14 9.88 -5.11
N ILE A 70 -1.40 9.55 -4.06
CA ILE A 70 -1.67 10.11 -2.76
C ILE A 70 -1.38 11.58 -2.91
N ASP A 71 -2.42 12.39 -2.87
CA ASP A 71 -2.26 13.83 -2.84
C ASP A 71 -1.99 14.25 -1.39
N PRO A 72 -0.74 14.52 -1.03
CA PRO A 72 -0.40 14.90 0.34
C PRO A 72 -1.02 16.24 0.74
N SER A 73 -1.46 17.05 -0.24
CA SER A 73 -2.12 18.34 0.02
C SER A 73 -3.49 18.19 0.68
N PHE A 74 -4.08 16.99 0.71
CA PHE A 74 -5.32 16.72 1.44
C PHE A 74 -5.15 16.71 2.95
N PHE A 75 -3.92 16.61 3.44
CA PHE A 75 -3.63 16.41 4.85
C PHE A 75 -2.63 17.45 5.38
N GLU A 76 -2.96 18.05 6.50
CA GLU A 76 -2.02 18.80 7.32
C GLU A 76 -1.52 17.89 8.44
N ILE A 77 -0.22 17.65 8.48
CA ILE A 77 0.42 16.76 9.47
C ILE A 77 1.25 17.63 10.42
N THR A 78 0.84 17.66 11.68
CA THR A 78 1.54 18.41 12.73
C THR A 78 2.15 17.47 13.74
N LYS A 79 3.47 17.54 13.92
CA LYS A 79 4.19 16.79 14.95
C LYS A 79 3.84 17.32 16.33
N GLU A 80 3.42 16.44 17.21
CA GLU A 80 3.32 16.70 18.64
C GLU A 80 4.60 16.27 19.37
N ARG A 81 4.55 16.12 20.67
CA ARG A 81 5.71 15.71 21.46
C ARG A 81 6.05 14.24 21.26
N GLY A 82 7.33 13.93 21.02
CA GLY A 82 7.86 12.60 21.18
C GLY A 82 8.24 12.33 22.64
N LEU A 83 7.88 11.17 23.16
CA LEU A 83 8.34 10.67 24.47
C LEU A 83 9.46 9.66 24.24
N ILE A 84 10.55 9.80 25.01
CA ILE A 84 11.70 8.90 24.98
C ILE A 84 11.71 8.13 26.28
N GLY A 85 11.44 6.83 26.20
CA GLY A 85 11.69 5.90 27.31
C GLY A 85 13.10 5.29 27.22
N PRO A 86 13.52 4.49 28.20
CA PRO A 86 14.85 3.87 28.22
C PRO A 86 15.16 2.97 27.01
N ARG A 87 14.13 2.40 26.40
CA ARG A 87 14.22 1.51 25.22
C ARG A 87 13.04 1.66 24.27
N SER A 88 12.30 2.76 24.36
CA SER A 88 11.14 3.01 23.50
C SER A 88 11.06 4.45 23.10
N TYR A 89 10.65 4.71 21.86
CA TYR A 89 10.51 6.04 21.31
C TYR A 89 9.10 6.18 20.78
N ARG A 90 8.30 7.06 21.38
CA ARG A 90 6.95 7.36 20.94
C ARG A 90 6.94 8.66 20.17
N ALA A 91 6.27 8.67 19.03
CA ALA A 91 5.95 9.87 18.29
C ALA A 91 4.43 10.04 18.20
N SER A 92 3.95 11.26 18.38
CA SER A 92 2.54 11.62 18.25
C SER A 92 2.39 12.73 17.23
N TYR A 93 1.36 12.63 16.42
CA TYR A 93 1.05 13.55 15.33
C TYR A 93 -0.44 13.85 15.31
N LYS A 94 -0.77 15.05 14.86
CA LYS A 94 -2.12 15.44 14.46
C LYS A 94 -2.22 15.35 12.95
N ILE A 95 -3.20 14.62 12.47
CA ILE A 95 -3.52 14.48 11.05
C ILE A 95 -4.86 15.18 10.83
N LYS A 96 -4.86 16.27 10.10
CA LYS A 96 -6.05 17.04 9.77
C LYS A 96 -6.39 16.86 8.31
N ASN A 97 -7.62 16.54 8.02
CA ASN A 97 -8.15 16.57 6.67
C ASN A 97 -8.46 18.02 6.27
N ILE A 98 -7.69 18.59 5.36
CA ILE A 98 -7.88 19.96 4.85
C ILE A 98 -8.56 19.98 3.47
N SER A 99 -8.94 18.82 2.95
CA SER A 99 -9.70 18.68 1.72
C SER A 99 -11.21 18.73 1.97
N SER A 100 -12.00 18.73 0.89
CA SER A 100 -13.45 18.56 0.94
C SER A 100 -13.92 17.09 0.92
N ASN A 101 -13.00 16.14 0.88
CA ASN A 101 -13.32 14.72 0.78
C ASN A 101 -13.50 14.10 2.17
N PHE A 102 -14.41 13.12 2.27
CA PHE A 102 -14.49 12.23 3.43
C PHE A 102 -13.60 11.01 3.20
N PHE A 103 -12.73 10.71 4.16
CA PHE A 103 -11.87 9.52 4.10
C PHE A 103 -12.39 8.45 5.05
N LYS A 104 -12.86 7.35 4.49
CA LYS A 104 -13.28 6.19 5.28
C LYS A 104 -12.11 5.55 6.02
N ARG A 105 -10.92 5.58 5.43
CA ARG A 105 -9.68 5.08 6.01
C ARG A 105 -8.48 5.84 5.46
N VAL A 106 -7.54 6.20 6.33
CA VAL A 106 -6.23 6.76 5.98
C VAL A 106 -5.16 5.88 6.61
N LYS A 107 -4.21 5.37 5.83
CA LYS A 107 -3.07 4.60 6.30
C LYS A 107 -1.82 5.47 6.36
N ILE A 108 -1.21 5.48 7.54
CA ILE A 108 -0.05 6.29 7.86
C ILE A 108 1.14 5.37 8.05
N LYS A 109 2.29 5.76 7.53
CA LYS A 109 3.58 5.12 7.78
C LYS A 109 4.47 6.08 8.55
N TYR A 110 5.07 5.60 9.61
CA TYR A 110 6.10 6.27 10.38
C TYR A 110 7.45 5.64 10.07
N ILE A 111 8.43 6.44 9.71
CA ILE A 111 9.77 6.00 9.34
C ILE A 111 10.74 6.60 10.34
N PHE A 112 11.43 5.75 11.08
CA PHE A 112 12.45 6.14 12.06
C PHE A 112 13.82 6.06 11.41
N LYS A 113 14.57 7.15 11.47
CA LYS A 113 15.91 7.24 10.86
C LYS A 113 16.95 7.59 11.91
N ASP A 114 18.19 7.12 11.70
CA ASP A 114 19.35 7.51 12.48
C ASP A 114 19.95 8.85 11.99
N GLU A 115 21.06 9.25 12.59
CA GLU A 115 21.79 10.48 12.24
C GLU A 115 22.40 10.48 10.82
N THR A 116 22.51 9.31 10.20
CA THR A 116 22.99 9.13 8.81
C THR A 116 21.84 9.06 7.79
N ASP A 117 20.62 9.36 8.21
CA ASP A 117 19.39 9.26 7.42
C ASP A 117 19.00 7.82 7.03
N LYS A 118 19.63 6.83 7.64
CA LYS A 118 19.31 5.42 7.42
C LYS A 118 18.08 5.02 8.22
N ILE A 119 17.16 4.27 7.58
CA ILE A 119 15.97 3.74 8.23
C ILE A 119 16.38 2.66 9.23
N ILE A 120 15.99 2.85 10.48
CA ILE A 120 16.23 1.91 11.59
C ILE A 120 14.97 1.16 12.02
N ASP A 121 13.80 1.71 11.73
CA ASP A 121 12.51 1.05 11.99
C ASP A 121 11.38 1.75 11.21
N TYR A 122 10.23 1.11 11.08
CA TYR A 122 9.02 1.71 10.56
C TYR A 122 7.78 1.09 11.20
N ASN A 123 6.73 1.88 11.32
CA ASN A 123 5.43 1.43 11.84
C ASN A 123 4.28 1.99 11.01
N PHE A 124 3.10 1.44 11.22
CA PHE A 124 1.87 1.87 10.56
C PHE A 124 0.78 2.19 11.57
N ASP A 125 -0.10 3.11 11.18
CA ASP A 125 -1.34 3.39 11.89
C ASP A 125 -2.49 3.58 10.89
N LEU A 126 -3.72 3.44 11.36
CA LEU A 126 -4.94 3.59 10.59
C LEU A 126 -5.86 4.60 11.27
N ILE A 127 -6.25 5.62 10.54
CA ILE A 127 -7.30 6.54 10.95
C ILE A 127 -8.56 6.18 10.15
N PHE A 128 -9.68 6.09 10.86
CA PHE A 128 -10.98 5.81 10.26
C PHE A 128 -11.90 7.02 10.38
N ASP A 129 -12.80 7.17 9.41
CA ASP A 129 -13.85 8.18 9.37
C ASP A 129 -13.32 9.60 9.64
N LEU A 130 -12.49 10.07 8.72
CA LEU A 130 -11.88 11.41 8.79
C LEU A 130 -12.65 12.40 7.89
N ASP A 131 -13.59 13.13 8.52
CA ASP A 131 -14.39 14.16 7.87
C ASP A 131 -13.57 15.36 7.41
N PRO A 132 -14.07 16.14 6.42
CA PRO A 132 -13.49 17.42 6.04
C PRO A 132 -13.34 18.36 7.25
N GLY A 133 -12.17 18.96 7.40
CA GLY A 133 -11.84 19.87 8.49
C GLY A 133 -11.54 19.21 9.84
N PHE A 134 -11.78 17.91 10.00
CA PHE A 134 -11.54 17.21 11.26
C PHE A 134 -10.07 16.81 11.43
N THR A 135 -9.67 16.71 12.69
CA THR A 135 -8.33 16.28 13.10
C THR A 135 -8.40 14.99 13.91
N ARG A 136 -7.49 14.08 13.66
CA ARG A 136 -7.29 12.87 14.48
C ARG A 136 -5.85 12.84 15.00
N ASN A 137 -5.72 12.35 16.22
CA ASN A 137 -4.42 12.06 16.78
C ASN A 137 -3.99 10.67 16.33
N SER A 138 -2.73 10.56 15.93
CA SER A 138 -2.09 9.30 15.59
C SER A 138 -0.77 9.20 16.33
N SER A 139 -0.42 8.03 16.81
CA SER A 139 0.83 7.82 17.53
C SER A 139 1.42 6.45 17.26
N THR A 140 2.73 6.38 17.34
CA THR A 140 3.46 5.13 17.20
C THR A 140 4.57 5.03 18.23
N THR A 141 4.98 3.79 18.51
CA THR A 141 6.12 3.50 19.36
C THR A 141 7.06 2.54 18.65
N THR A 142 8.35 2.84 18.64
CA THR A 142 9.38 1.90 18.21
C THR A 142 10.22 1.44 19.40
N TYR A 143 10.76 0.24 19.29
CA TYR A 143 11.70 -0.38 20.22
C TYR A 143 13.07 -0.57 19.56
N ALA A 144 13.42 0.31 18.62
CA ALA A 144 14.69 0.25 17.91
C ALA A 144 15.87 0.20 18.88
N THR A 145 16.93 -0.49 18.48
CA THR A 145 18.15 -0.66 19.28
C THR A 145 18.94 0.64 19.46
N SER A 146 18.73 1.59 18.56
CA SER A 146 19.32 2.94 18.60
C SER A 146 18.25 4.02 18.67
N LYS A 147 18.60 5.16 19.26
CA LYS A 147 17.72 6.32 19.35
C LYS A 147 17.49 6.89 17.96
N PRO A 148 16.22 7.08 17.51
CA PRO A 148 15.94 7.77 16.27
C PRO A 148 16.41 9.25 16.35
N HIS A 149 17.07 9.68 15.28
CA HIS A 149 17.43 11.09 15.07
C HIS A 149 16.24 11.87 14.50
N SER A 150 15.55 11.26 13.54
CA SER A 150 14.38 11.85 12.90
C SER A 150 13.25 10.82 12.74
N ILE A 151 12.02 11.34 12.61
CA ILE A 151 10.83 10.55 12.31
C ILE A 151 10.09 11.25 11.19
N GLU A 152 9.93 10.56 10.09
CA GLU A 152 9.11 11.00 8.95
C GLU A 152 7.73 10.36 9.02
N VAL A 153 6.73 11.05 8.50
CA VAL A 153 5.35 10.59 8.46
C VAL A 153 4.84 10.72 7.04
N GLU A 154 4.37 9.62 6.50
CA GLU A 154 3.82 9.54 5.16
C GLU A 154 2.38 9.00 5.20
N ILE A 155 1.50 9.62 4.43
CA ILE A 155 0.23 8.98 4.07
C ILE A 155 0.52 8.05 2.90
N ILE A 156 0.26 6.76 3.07
CA ILE A 156 0.63 5.74 2.07
C ILE A 156 -0.56 5.08 1.40
N ASP A 157 -1.76 5.30 1.92
CA ASP A 157 -3.02 4.79 1.34
C ASP A 157 -4.21 5.51 1.98
N TYR A 158 -5.30 5.70 1.23
CA TYR A 158 -6.58 6.14 1.76
C TYR A 158 -7.74 5.60 0.93
N ASN A 159 -8.92 5.50 1.54
CA ASN A 159 -10.17 5.20 0.86
C ASN A 159 -11.12 6.37 1.04
N LEU A 160 -11.62 6.88 -0.08
CA LEU A 160 -12.77 7.79 -0.11
C LEU A 160 -14.07 7.00 0.12
N ALA A 161 -15.09 7.66 0.60
CA ALA A 161 -16.43 7.09 0.73
C ALA A 161 -17.15 7.02 -0.61
#